data_82a10c9f661ff345b399b8e1d0817c22
#
_entry.id   82a10c9f661ff345b399b8e1d0817c22
#
_cell.length_a   1.000
_cell.length_b   1.000
_cell.length_c   1.000
_cell.angle_alpha   90.00
_cell.angle_beta   90.00
_cell.angle_gamma   90.00
#
_symmetry.space_group_name_H-M   'P 1'
#
loop_
_entity.id
_entity.type
_entity.pdbx_description
1 polymer ?
#
loop_
_entity_poly.entity_id
_entity_poly.type
_entity_poly.pdbx_seq_one_letter_code
_entity_poly.pdbx_strand_id
1 'polypeptide(L)'
;MTDKMTILTIDLEDWFHILDFKQTQSENTWISYESRIEKLTSKLLKFLEQKQVKATFFILGWVAKNFPNVVKDIHASGHEIACHSNLHQLVYKMTQESFKRDTMDALDNIEASCGVRPIAYRAPGFSITAQTPWAFDTLADAGIKYDCSVFPAPRSHGGLIGYGAGIPAIIRTINDKEVREFPINYVNLMGRKIVYSGGGYFRL
;
A
#
# COMPACT_ATOMS: atom_id res chain seq x y z
N MET A 1 7.96 26.10 -16.45
CA MET A 1 6.98 25.63 -15.43
C MET A 1 7.20 24.13 -15.32
N THR A 2 7.61 23.64 -14.18
CA THR A 2 7.68 22.19 -13.97
C THR A 2 6.26 21.67 -13.87
N ASP A 3 5.86 20.81 -14.81
CA ASP A 3 4.56 20.15 -14.77
C ASP A 3 4.43 19.42 -13.43
N LYS A 4 3.47 19.86 -12.61
CA LYS A 4 3.17 19.21 -11.34
C LYS A 4 2.47 17.90 -11.66
N MET A 5 3.15 16.79 -11.41
CA MET A 5 2.56 15.45 -11.55
C MET A 5 1.81 15.10 -10.26
N THR A 6 0.57 14.65 -10.42
CA THR A 6 -0.23 14.08 -9.33
C THR A 6 -0.35 12.57 -9.53
N ILE A 7 -0.02 11.79 -8.52
CA ILE A 7 -0.13 10.33 -8.53
C ILE A 7 -1.36 9.96 -7.71
N LEU A 8 -2.33 9.28 -8.33
CA LEU A 8 -3.47 8.71 -7.65
C LEU A 8 -3.15 7.28 -7.23
N THR A 9 -3.30 6.98 -5.95
CA THR A 9 -3.11 5.63 -5.41
C THR A 9 -4.33 5.19 -4.64
N ILE A 10 -4.64 3.90 -4.69
CA ILE A 10 -5.82 3.30 -4.08
C ILE A 10 -5.38 2.02 -3.38
N ASP A 11 -5.65 1.92 -2.08
CA ASP A 11 -5.46 0.69 -1.33
C ASP A 11 -6.72 -0.17 -1.53
N LEU A 12 -6.53 -1.34 -2.16
CA LEU A 12 -7.63 -2.24 -2.50
C LEU A 12 -7.86 -3.24 -1.39
N GLU A 13 -8.78 -2.89 -0.53
CA GLU A 13 -9.18 -3.68 0.62
C GLU A 13 -10.70 -3.62 0.82
N ASP A 14 -11.29 -4.61 1.49
CA ASP A 14 -12.70 -4.61 1.85
C ASP A 14 -12.90 -4.04 3.26
N TRP A 15 -14.13 -3.74 3.64
CA TRP A 15 -14.49 -3.13 4.91
C TRP A 15 -14.03 -3.95 6.13
N PHE A 16 -13.92 -5.27 6.00
CA PHE A 16 -13.48 -6.15 7.09
C PHE A 16 -11.96 -6.24 7.25
N HIS A 17 -11.17 -5.61 6.38
CA HIS A 17 -9.73 -5.46 6.55
C HIS A 17 -9.33 -4.26 7.43
N ILE A 18 -10.31 -3.47 7.93
CA ILE A 18 -10.06 -2.29 8.74
C ILE A 18 -9.35 -2.66 10.05
N LEU A 19 -8.17 -2.05 10.30
CA LEU A 19 -7.27 -2.37 11.42
C LEU A 19 -7.89 -2.18 12.81
N ASP A 20 -8.83 -1.24 12.96
CA ASP A 20 -9.42 -0.88 14.25
C ASP A 20 -10.64 -1.71 14.64
N PHE A 21 -11.09 -2.61 13.76
CA PHE A 21 -12.27 -3.44 13.99
C PHE A 21 -11.89 -4.78 14.58
N LYS A 22 -12.00 -4.93 15.91
CA LYS A 22 -11.63 -6.17 16.63
C LYS A 22 -12.34 -7.42 16.12
N GLN A 23 -13.59 -7.29 15.67
CA GLN A 23 -14.39 -8.40 15.16
C GLN A 23 -13.88 -8.99 13.85
N THR A 24 -13.12 -8.21 13.08
CA THR A 24 -12.61 -8.60 11.76
C THR A 24 -11.10 -8.81 11.72
N GLN A 25 -10.42 -8.83 12.88
CA GLN A 25 -8.95 -8.97 12.92
C GLN A 25 -8.43 -10.37 12.52
N SER A 26 -9.31 -11.39 12.51
CA SER A 26 -8.91 -12.75 12.15
C SER A 26 -9.22 -13.01 10.68
N GLU A 27 -8.18 -13.27 9.89
CA GLU A 27 -8.29 -13.62 8.48
C GLU A 27 -9.14 -14.87 8.23
N ASN A 28 -9.23 -15.77 9.21
CA ASN A 28 -10.05 -16.98 9.14
C ASN A 28 -11.55 -16.69 9.03
N THR A 29 -11.98 -15.50 9.44
CA THR A 29 -13.39 -15.08 9.35
C THR A 29 -13.71 -14.28 8.11
N TRP A 30 -12.72 -13.76 7.40
CA TRP A 30 -12.94 -12.83 6.28
C TRP A 30 -13.79 -13.43 5.16
N ILE A 31 -13.60 -14.71 4.86
CA ILE A 31 -14.37 -15.39 3.81
C ILE A 31 -15.85 -15.53 4.14
N SER A 32 -16.25 -15.39 5.41
CA SER A 32 -17.65 -15.44 5.85
C SER A 32 -18.39 -14.11 5.74
N TYR A 33 -17.65 -13.01 5.54
CA TYR A 33 -18.27 -11.68 5.39
C TYR A 33 -18.71 -11.43 3.96
N GLU A 34 -19.79 -10.67 3.82
CA GLU A 34 -20.24 -10.19 2.51
C GLU A 34 -19.23 -9.21 1.93
N SER A 35 -18.54 -9.63 0.89
CA SER A 35 -17.58 -8.78 0.18
C SER A 35 -18.27 -7.75 -0.70
N ARG A 36 -17.72 -6.54 -0.71
CA ARG A 36 -18.16 -5.44 -1.59
C ARG A 36 -17.15 -5.13 -2.69
N ILE A 37 -16.01 -5.84 -2.69
CA ILE A 37 -14.84 -5.47 -3.48
C ILE A 37 -15.12 -5.51 -4.98
N GLU A 38 -15.76 -6.56 -5.49
CA GLU A 38 -16.06 -6.69 -6.92
C GLU A 38 -16.96 -5.57 -7.42
N LYS A 39 -18.07 -5.36 -6.73
CA LYS A 39 -19.07 -4.33 -7.10
C LYS A 39 -18.51 -2.92 -7.03
N LEU A 40 -17.74 -2.61 -5.97
CA LEU A 40 -17.21 -1.27 -5.78
C LEU A 40 -16.03 -1.00 -6.71
N THR A 41 -15.15 -1.99 -6.94
CA THR A 41 -14.05 -1.86 -7.90
C THR A 41 -14.57 -1.66 -9.33
N SER A 42 -15.58 -2.42 -9.75
CA SER A 42 -16.20 -2.22 -11.07
C SER A 42 -16.75 -0.79 -11.26
N LYS A 43 -17.42 -0.24 -10.23
CA LYS A 43 -17.88 1.16 -10.27
C LYS A 43 -16.72 2.16 -10.33
N LEU A 44 -15.67 1.92 -9.56
CA LEU A 44 -14.50 2.77 -9.51
C LEU A 44 -13.76 2.77 -10.86
N LEU A 45 -13.57 1.60 -11.48
CA LEU A 45 -12.92 1.50 -12.79
C LEU A 45 -13.69 2.28 -13.87
N LYS A 46 -15.03 2.16 -13.91
CA LYS A 46 -15.88 2.96 -14.82
C LYS A 46 -15.73 4.47 -14.58
N PHE A 47 -15.65 4.88 -13.32
CA PHE A 47 -15.46 6.30 -12.97
C PHE A 47 -14.08 6.80 -13.43
N LEU A 48 -13.01 6.03 -13.17
CA LEU A 48 -11.65 6.40 -13.60
C LEU A 48 -11.53 6.46 -15.13
N GLU A 49 -12.18 5.54 -15.84
CA GLU A 49 -12.26 5.54 -17.30
C GLU A 49 -12.97 6.80 -17.82
N GLN A 50 -14.13 7.15 -17.27
CA GLN A 50 -14.87 8.37 -17.63
C GLN A 50 -14.04 9.65 -17.39
N LYS A 51 -13.17 9.63 -16.37
CA LYS A 51 -12.29 10.75 -16.04
C LYS A 51 -10.95 10.70 -16.78
N GLN A 52 -10.69 9.66 -17.55
CA GLN A 52 -9.41 9.42 -18.24
C GLN A 52 -8.21 9.46 -17.26
N VAL A 53 -8.39 8.97 -16.04
CA VAL A 53 -7.38 8.92 -14.98
C VAL A 53 -6.88 7.50 -14.80
N LYS A 54 -5.57 7.34 -14.74
CA LYS A 54 -4.93 6.09 -14.31
C LYS A 54 -4.51 6.21 -12.84
N ALA A 55 -4.47 5.06 -12.17
CA ALA A 55 -4.11 4.95 -10.75
C ALA A 55 -3.20 3.76 -10.52
N THR A 56 -2.47 3.77 -9.40
CA THR A 56 -1.77 2.61 -8.86
C THR A 56 -2.64 1.98 -7.80
N PHE A 57 -2.97 0.70 -7.94
CA PHE A 57 -3.75 -0.07 -6.97
C PHE A 57 -2.82 -0.91 -6.12
N PHE A 58 -2.76 -0.62 -4.84
CA PHE A 58 -2.07 -1.41 -3.83
C PHE A 58 -3.01 -2.51 -3.35
N ILE A 59 -2.73 -3.75 -3.73
CA ILE A 59 -3.63 -4.90 -3.62
C ILE A 59 -3.18 -5.82 -2.50
N LEU A 60 -4.10 -6.25 -1.64
CA LEU A 60 -3.85 -7.32 -0.69
C LEU A 60 -3.70 -8.65 -1.42
N GLY A 61 -2.70 -9.47 -1.04
CA GLY A 61 -2.54 -10.82 -1.57
C GLY A 61 -3.77 -11.69 -1.30
N TRP A 62 -4.42 -11.53 -0.14
CA TRP A 62 -5.68 -12.18 0.18
C TRP A 62 -6.79 -11.83 -0.83
N VAL A 63 -6.89 -10.56 -1.23
CA VAL A 63 -7.85 -10.12 -2.25
C VAL A 63 -7.52 -10.77 -3.60
N ALA A 64 -6.26 -10.77 -4.00
CA ALA A 64 -5.82 -11.37 -5.25
C ALA A 64 -6.13 -12.86 -5.31
N LYS A 65 -5.95 -13.57 -4.21
CA LYS A 65 -6.25 -15.00 -4.08
C LYS A 65 -7.75 -15.31 -4.17
N ASN A 66 -8.59 -14.53 -3.48
CA ASN A 66 -10.02 -14.82 -3.35
C ASN A 66 -10.87 -14.15 -4.45
N PHE A 67 -10.40 -13.06 -5.04
CA PHE A 67 -11.08 -12.28 -6.08
C PHE A 67 -10.15 -11.98 -7.28
N PRO A 68 -9.55 -13.02 -7.91
CA PRO A 68 -8.54 -12.82 -8.96
C PRO A 68 -9.06 -12.03 -10.17
N ASN A 69 -10.36 -12.11 -10.48
CA ASN A 69 -10.96 -11.37 -11.58
C ASN A 69 -10.93 -9.85 -11.34
N VAL A 70 -11.05 -9.40 -10.08
CA VAL A 70 -10.94 -7.98 -9.74
C VAL A 70 -9.55 -7.44 -10.13
N VAL A 71 -8.50 -8.20 -9.84
CA VAL A 71 -7.12 -7.80 -10.16
C VAL A 71 -6.89 -7.80 -11.68
N LYS A 72 -7.43 -8.81 -12.38
CA LYS A 72 -7.41 -8.87 -13.87
C LYS A 72 -8.08 -7.65 -14.49
N ASP A 73 -9.26 -7.27 -13.99
CA ASP A 73 -10.03 -6.15 -14.51
C ASP A 73 -9.28 -4.81 -14.30
N ILE A 74 -8.65 -4.64 -13.14
CA ILE A 74 -7.82 -3.47 -12.83
C ILE A 74 -6.65 -3.38 -13.82
N HIS A 75 -5.93 -4.49 -14.01
CA HIS A 75 -4.80 -4.56 -14.93
C HIS A 75 -5.24 -4.34 -16.38
N ALA A 76 -6.28 -5.03 -16.83
CA ALA A 76 -6.85 -4.88 -18.19
C ALA A 76 -7.33 -3.46 -18.48
N SER A 77 -7.79 -2.74 -17.44
CA SER A 77 -8.15 -1.33 -17.53
C SER A 77 -6.93 -0.39 -17.62
N GLY A 78 -5.70 -0.93 -17.63
CA GLY A 78 -4.45 -0.18 -17.79
C GLY A 78 -4.03 0.60 -16.55
N HIS A 79 -4.45 0.17 -15.36
CA HIS A 79 -3.97 0.65 -14.08
C HIS A 79 -2.72 -0.11 -13.64
N GLU A 80 -1.90 0.52 -12.81
CA GLU A 80 -0.72 -0.12 -12.23
C GLU A 80 -1.10 -1.01 -11.05
N ILE A 81 -0.46 -2.19 -10.97
CA ILE A 81 -0.65 -3.16 -9.89
C ILE A 81 0.52 -3.07 -8.92
N ALA A 82 0.22 -2.87 -7.65
CA ALA A 82 1.17 -2.79 -6.54
C ALA A 82 0.73 -3.69 -5.37
N CYS A 83 1.63 -3.95 -4.44
CA CYS A 83 1.41 -4.85 -3.30
C CYS A 83 1.05 -4.07 -2.02
N HIS A 84 0.03 -4.55 -1.29
CA HIS A 84 -0.40 -4.00 0.01
C HIS A 84 -0.31 -5.05 1.14
N SER A 85 0.76 -5.87 1.20
CA SER A 85 0.87 -7.05 2.04
C SER A 85 -0.09 -8.19 1.65
N ASN A 86 0.01 -9.32 2.33
CA ASN A 86 -0.89 -10.45 2.12
C ASN A 86 -2.14 -10.37 3.03
N LEU A 87 -1.93 -10.20 4.35
CA LEU A 87 -2.96 -10.29 5.36
C LEU A 87 -3.21 -8.98 6.13
N HIS A 88 -2.87 -7.85 5.56
CA HIS A 88 -3.10 -6.51 6.12
C HIS A 88 -2.55 -6.33 7.55
N GLN A 89 -1.42 -6.96 7.86
CA GLN A 89 -0.81 -6.89 9.19
C GLN A 89 0.12 -5.68 9.33
N LEU A 90 0.18 -5.14 10.56
CA LEU A 90 1.08 -4.03 10.87
C LEU A 90 2.52 -4.50 10.97
N VAL A 91 3.43 -3.91 10.20
CA VAL A 91 4.84 -4.32 10.08
C VAL A 91 5.55 -4.36 11.43
N TYR A 92 5.32 -3.38 12.31
CA TYR A 92 5.94 -3.35 13.64
C TYR A 92 5.43 -4.44 14.60
N LYS A 93 4.40 -5.20 14.22
CA LYS A 93 3.94 -6.39 14.96
C LYS A 93 4.50 -7.70 14.40
N MET A 94 5.30 -7.62 13.35
CA MET A 94 5.87 -8.76 12.65
C MET A 94 7.35 -8.93 12.99
N THR A 95 7.87 -10.16 12.85
CA THR A 95 9.31 -10.39 12.71
C THR A 95 9.72 -10.18 11.26
N GLN A 96 11.01 -10.00 11.01
CA GLN A 96 11.53 -9.87 9.64
C GLN A 96 11.17 -11.10 8.78
N GLU A 97 11.23 -12.30 9.33
CA GLU A 97 10.90 -13.56 8.64
C GLU A 97 9.42 -13.65 8.30
N SER A 98 8.53 -13.26 9.24
CA SER A 98 7.08 -13.26 8.99
C SER A 98 6.70 -12.19 7.97
N PHE A 99 7.32 -11.02 8.01
CA PHE A 99 7.12 -9.96 7.01
C PHE A 99 7.59 -10.39 5.62
N LYS A 100 8.77 -11.03 5.53
CA LYS A 100 9.28 -11.58 4.27
C LYS A 100 8.30 -12.59 3.67
N ARG A 101 7.79 -13.52 4.47
CA ARG A 101 6.82 -14.53 4.03
C ARG A 101 5.52 -13.88 3.56
N ASP A 102 4.93 -12.98 4.35
CA ASP A 102 3.71 -12.25 4.00
C ASP A 102 3.87 -11.48 2.67
N THR A 103 5.00 -10.80 2.51
CA THR A 103 5.31 -10.07 1.28
C THR A 103 5.42 -11.00 0.08
N MET A 104 6.15 -12.12 0.20
CA MET A 104 6.31 -13.08 -0.90
C MET A 104 4.98 -13.73 -1.28
N ASP A 105 4.19 -14.17 -0.28
CA ASP A 105 2.86 -14.74 -0.50
C ASP A 105 1.94 -13.75 -1.22
N ALA A 106 2.00 -12.46 -0.87
CA ALA A 106 1.25 -11.42 -1.55
C ALA A 106 1.67 -11.26 -3.01
N LEU A 107 2.97 -11.15 -3.27
CA LEU A 107 3.51 -11.01 -4.62
C LEU A 107 3.12 -12.20 -5.51
N ASP A 108 3.22 -13.43 -4.98
CA ASP A 108 2.89 -14.66 -5.70
C ASP A 108 1.37 -14.73 -6.00
N ASN A 109 0.51 -14.39 -5.04
CA ASN A 109 -0.94 -14.35 -5.23
C ASN A 109 -1.37 -13.30 -6.28
N ILE A 110 -0.75 -12.12 -6.25
CA ILE A 110 -1.05 -11.04 -7.21
C ILE A 110 -0.57 -11.45 -8.61
N GLU A 111 0.65 -11.96 -8.74
CA GLU A 111 1.20 -12.42 -10.02
C GLU A 111 0.36 -13.57 -10.60
N ALA A 112 -0.05 -14.53 -9.78
CA ALA A 112 -0.93 -15.62 -10.20
C ALA A 112 -2.30 -15.12 -10.70
N SER A 113 -2.80 -14.00 -10.18
CA SER A 113 -4.10 -13.45 -10.58
C SER A 113 -4.08 -12.72 -11.92
N CYS A 114 -3.03 -11.97 -12.25
CA CYS A 114 -3.01 -11.09 -13.43
C CYS A 114 -1.76 -11.23 -14.32
N GLY A 115 -0.80 -12.09 -13.95
CA GLY A 115 0.45 -12.29 -14.71
C GLY A 115 1.50 -11.20 -14.52
N VAL A 116 1.27 -10.25 -13.61
CA VAL A 116 2.19 -9.14 -13.30
C VAL A 116 2.69 -9.25 -11.88
N ARG A 117 4.01 -9.37 -11.72
CA ARG A 117 4.64 -9.30 -10.40
C ARG A 117 4.81 -7.84 -9.99
N PRO A 118 4.22 -7.41 -8.86
CA PRO A 118 4.35 -6.03 -8.40
C PRO A 118 5.79 -5.65 -8.09
N ILE A 119 6.15 -4.41 -8.41
CA ILE A 119 7.44 -3.80 -8.06
C ILE A 119 7.29 -2.62 -7.11
N ALA A 120 6.06 -2.33 -6.70
CA ALA A 120 5.73 -1.28 -5.73
C ALA A 120 5.00 -1.88 -4.52
N TYR A 121 5.23 -1.29 -3.34
CA TYR A 121 4.69 -1.75 -2.07
C TYR A 121 4.17 -0.58 -1.23
N ARG A 122 3.12 -0.85 -0.43
CA ARG A 122 2.66 0.03 0.66
C ARG A 122 2.33 -0.81 1.87
N ALA A 123 2.92 -0.48 3.02
CA ALA A 123 2.62 -1.13 4.28
C ALA A 123 1.22 -0.74 4.80
N PRO A 124 0.41 -1.70 5.27
CA PRO A 124 -0.85 -1.42 5.97
C PRO A 124 -0.64 -0.42 7.10
N GLY A 125 -1.52 0.57 7.19
CA GLY A 125 -1.46 1.60 8.22
C GLY A 125 -0.19 2.46 8.21
N PHE A 126 0.62 2.43 7.13
CA PHE A 126 1.94 3.08 7.07
C PHE A 126 2.85 2.64 8.22
N SER A 127 2.87 1.35 8.50
CA SER A 127 3.40 0.74 9.72
C SER A 127 4.89 0.41 9.68
N ILE A 128 5.63 0.84 8.67
CA ILE A 128 7.10 0.88 8.73
C ILE A 128 7.49 2.05 9.62
N THR A 129 8.25 1.75 10.67
CA THR A 129 8.64 2.70 11.71
C THR A 129 10.16 2.70 11.94
N ALA A 130 10.65 3.57 12.81
CA ALA A 130 12.06 3.59 13.20
C ALA A 130 12.54 2.28 13.86
N GLN A 131 11.62 1.45 14.38
CA GLN A 131 11.93 0.15 14.97
C GLN A 131 12.00 -0.99 13.94
N THR A 132 11.56 -0.74 12.70
CA THR A 132 11.51 -1.75 11.64
C THR A 132 12.29 -1.34 10.37
N PRO A 133 13.54 -0.82 10.48
CA PRO A 133 14.30 -0.38 9.31
C PRO A 133 14.61 -1.55 8.36
N TRP A 134 14.71 -2.76 8.88
CA TRP A 134 14.90 -4.00 8.15
C TRP A 134 13.80 -4.29 7.10
N ALA A 135 12.64 -3.60 7.22
CA ALA A 135 11.55 -3.78 6.26
C ALA A 135 11.98 -3.36 4.85
N PHE A 136 12.73 -2.28 4.71
CA PHE A 136 13.23 -1.83 3.40
C PHE A 136 14.22 -2.82 2.78
N ASP A 137 15.10 -3.43 3.59
CA ASP A 137 16.01 -4.49 3.13
C ASP A 137 15.21 -5.69 2.61
N THR A 138 14.19 -6.10 3.36
CA THR A 138 13.32 -7.22 3.00
C THR A 138 12.54 -6.93 1.70
N LEU A 139 12.00 -5.73 1.54
CA LEU A 139 11.30 -5.31 0.32
C LEU A 139 12.24 -5.31 -0.90
N ALA A 140 13.45 -4.77 -0.74
CA ALA A 140 14.46 -4.78 -1.81
C ALA A 140 14.87 -6.21 -2.21
N ASP A 141 15.00 -7.11 -1.23
CA ASP A 141 15.31 -8.52 -1.46
C ASP A 141 14.15 -9.25 -2.16
N ALA A 142 12.92 -8.85 -1.92
CA ALA A 142 11.72 -9.35 -2.61
C ALA A 142 11.54 -8.78 -4.04
N GLY A 143 12.42 -7.85 -4.47
CA GLY A 143 12.37 -7.24 -5.81
C GLY A 143 11.51 -5.96 -5.89
N ILE A 144 11.06 -5.42 -4.76
CA ILE A 144 10.36 -4.14 -4.70
C ILE A 144 11.34 -3.01 -5.02
N LYS A 145 10.94 -2.14 -5.94
CA LYS A 145 11.72 -0.99 -6.41
C LYS A 145 11.17 0.34 -5.88
N TYR A 146 9.86 0.37 -5.60
CA TYR A 146 9.14 1.56 -5.14
C TYR A 146 8.41 1.25 -3.85
N ASP A 147 8.60 2.10 -2.83
CA ASP A 147 7.82 2.03 -1.60
C ASP A 147 7.00 3.31 -1.41
N CYS A 148 5.82 3.16 -0.83
CA CYS A 148 4.90 4.26 -0.52
C CYS A 148 4.42 4.14 0.93
N SER A 149 5.26 3.62 1.82
CA SER A 149 4.88 3.30 3.21
C SER A 149 5.22 4.40 4.20
N VAL A 150 6.03 5.39 3.82
CA VAL A 150 6.46 6.42 4.78
C VAL A 150 5.38 7.48 4.97
N PHE A 151 4.96 7.60 6.22
CA PHE A 151 4.11 8.69 6.69
C PHE A 151 4.95 9.57 7.64
N PRO A 152 5.40 10.76 7.23
CA PRO A 152 6.42 11.52 7.94
C PRO A 152 5.87 12.36 9.12
N ALA A 153 4.81 11.90 9.75
CA ALA A 153 4.17 12.51 10.91
C ALA A 153 3.64 11.44 11.87
N PRO A 154 3.30 11.77 13.13
CA PRO A 154 2.67 10.83 14.05
C PRO A 154 1.35 10.30 13.50
N ARG A 155 1.11 8.99 13.68
CA ARG A 155 -0.12 8.30 13.27
C ARG A 155 -0.46 7.19 14.26
N SER A 156 -1.76 6.79 14.33
CA SER A 156 -2.24 5.74 15.25
C SER A 156 -1.60 4.37 15.00
N HIS A 157 -1.31 4.02 13.75
CA HIS A 157 -0.79 2.71 13.33
C HIS A 157 0.59 2.76 12.66
N GLY A 158 1.39 3.78 12.92
CA GLY A 158 2.70 3.87 12.30
C GLY A 158 3.21 5.28 12.23
N GLY A 159 3.91 5.57 11.14
CA GLY A 159 4.56 6.84 10.92
C GLY A 159 6.05 6.79 11.20
N LEU A 160 6.81 7.44 10.35
CA LEU A 160 8.27 7.58 10.43
C LEU A 160 8.61 9.06 10.62
N ILE A 161 8.48 9.54 11.86
CA ILE A 161 8.55 10.98 12.21
C ILE A 161 9.90 11.58 11.82
N GLY A 162 11.00 10.82 11.92
CA GLY A 162 12.37 11.25 11.57
C GLY A 162 12.66 11.28 10.08
N TYR A 163 11.73 10.80 9.23
CA TYR A 163 11.90 10.89 7.79
C TYR A 163 11.83 12.35 7.33
N GLY A 164 12.84 12.80 6.60
CA GLY A 164 13.12 14.20 6.27
C GLY A 164 11.99 15.00 5.63
N ALA A 165 12.20 15.53 4.44
CA ALA A 165 11.16 16.23 3.68
C ALA A 165 10.18 15.22 3.08
N GLY A 166 8.88 15.55 3.00
CA GLY A 166 7.85 14.71 2.34
C GLY A 166 7.99 14.70 0.81
N ILE A 167 9.19 14.41 0.33
CA ILE A 167 9.56 14.32 -1.09
C ILE A 167 10.13 12.93 -1.37
N PRO A 168 10.05 12.43 -2.61
CA PRO A 168 10.66 11.18 -3.01
C PRO A 168 12.16 11.13 -2.69
N ALA A 169 12.63 9.98 -2.20
CA ALA A 169 14.04 9.75 -1.84
C ALA A 169 14.46 8.32 -2.20
N ILE A 170 15.77 8.09 -2.21
CA ILE A 170 16.34 6.75 -2.38
C ILE A 170 16.73 6.24 -1.00
N ILE A 171 16.22 5.08 -0.62
CA ILE A 171 16.63 4.33 0.56
C ILE A 171 17.64 3.29 0.09
N ARG A 172 18.87 3.35 0.62
CA ARG A 172 19.88 2.32 0.41
C ARG A 172 19.77 1.26 1.49
N THR A 173 19.72 0.03 1.08
CA THR A 173 19.67 -1.13 1.97
C THR A 173 21.07 -1.55 2.42
N ILE A 174 21.15 -2.42 3.43
CA ILE A 174 22.41 -2.98 3.92
C ILE A 174 23.17 -3.72 2.81
N ASN A 175 22.46 -4.33 1.87
CA ASN A 175 23.04 -5.06 0.73
C ASN A 175 23.26 -4.17 -0.51
N ASP A 176 23.34 -2.84 -0.34
CA ASP A 176 23.54 -1.84 -1.39
C ASP A 176 22.49 -1.87 -2.52
N LYS A 177 21.29 -2.40 -2.24
CA LYS A 177 20.13 -2.27 -3.11
C LYS A 177 19.43 -0.94 -2.87
N GLU A 178 18.67 -0.48 -3.83
CA GLU A 178 17.94 0.77 -3.75
C GLU A 178 16.43 0.53 -3.79
N VAL A 179 15.69 1.20 -2.88
CA VAL A 179 14.25 1.34 -2.92
C VAL A 179 13.92 2.83 -3.03
N ARG A 180 13.10 3.20 -3.98
CA ARG A 180 12.63 4.58 -4.13
C ARG A 180 11.38 4.77 -3.30
N GLU A 181 11.48 5.62 -2.29
CA GLU A 181 10.37 5.96 -1.41
C GLU A 181 9.59 7.16 -1.94
N PHE A 182 8.27 7.02 -1.99
CA PHE A 182 7.31 8.08 -2.28
C PHE A 182 6.46 8.36 -1.04
N PRO A 183 6.94 9.19 -0.10
CA PRO A 183 6.27 9.41 1.16
C PRO A 183 4.97 10.20 1.00
N ILE A 184 4.09 10.08 1.98
CA ILE A 184 2.92 10.94 2.07
C ILE A 184 3.35 12.41 2.20
N ASN A 185 2.74 13.27 1.40
CA ASN A 185 3.09 14.68 1.35
C ASN A 185 2.55 15.45 2.57
N TYR A 186 3.34 16.42 3.04
CA TYR A 186 2.92 17.35 4.06
C TYR A 186 3.42 18.78 3.77
N VAL A 187 2.79 19.76 4.37
CA VAL A 187 3.28 21.13 4.46
C VAL A 187 3.70 21.44 5.88
N ASN A 188 4.73 22.27 6.05
CA ASN A 188 5.11 22.78 7.35
C ASN A 188 4.44 24.14 7.57
N LEU A 189 3.51 24.20 8.51
CA LEU A 189 2.83 25.43 8.86
C LEU A 189 3.14 25.75 10.34
N MET A 190 3.81 26.88 10.58
CA MET A 190 4.20 27.33 11.93
C MET A 190 4.91 26.25 12.77
N GLY A 191 5.85 25.50 12.15
CA GLY A 191 6.59 24.40 12.81
C GLY A 191 5.83 23.09 12.96
N ARG A 192 4.56 23.00 12.50
CA ARG A 192 3.78 21.77 12.52
C ARG A 192 3.68 21.17 11.13
N LYS A 193 3.92 19.85 11.03
CA LYS A 193 3.70 19.09 9.80
C LYS A 193 2.21 18.84 9.63
N ILE A 194 1.62 19.40 8.58
CA ILE A 194 0.22 19.16 8.20
C ILE A 194 0.22 18.30 6.95
N VAL A 195 -0.22 17.08 7.10
CA VAL A 195 -0.36 16.14 5.99
C VAL A 195 -1.60 16.53 5.19
N TYR A 196 -1.48 16.67 3.87
CA TYR A 196 -2.57 17.07 2.98
C TYR A 196 -2.88 16.03 1.90
N SER A 197 -2.15 14.91 1.86
CA SER A 197 -2.43 13.78 0.97
C SER A 197 -2.84 12.55 1.77
N GLY A 198 -3.61 11.67 1.13
CA GLY A 198 -4.16 10.47 1.75
C GLY A 198 -5.64 10.61 2.15
N GLY A 199 -6.42 9.54 1.89
CA GLY A 199 -7.89 9.55 1.97
C GLY A 199 -8.50 9.88 3.32
N GLY A 200 -7.76 9.74 4.42
CA GLY A 200 -8.25 10.05 5.77
C GLY A 200 -8.48 11.54 6.04
N TYR A 201 -7.94 12.42 5.20
CA TYR A 201 -7.98 13.87 5.38
C TYR A 201 -9.09 14.57 4.56
N PHE A 202 -9.80 13.84 3.74
CA PHE A 202 -10.95 14.36 2.99
C PHE A 202 -12.29 14.24 3.74
N ARG A 203 -12.25 13.92 5.03
CA ARG A 203 -13.42 13.96 5.92
C ARG A 203 -13.52 15.33 6.58
N LEU A 204 -13.74 16.34 5.78
CA LEU A 204 -14.18 17.65 6.24
C LEU A 204 -15.67 17.79 6.01
#